data_096150e4c1b522438fecb27549525908
#
_entry.id   096150e4c1b522438fecb27549525908
#
_cell.length_a   1.000
_cell.length_b   1.000
_cell.length_c   1.000
_cell.angle_alpha   90.00
_cell.angle_beta   90.00
_cell.angle_gamma   90.00
#
_symmetry.space_group_name_H-M   'P 1'
#
loop_
_entity.id
_entity.type
_entity.pdbx_description
1 polymer ?
#
loop_
_entity_poly.entity_id
_entity_poly.type
_entity_poly.pdbx_seq_one_letter_code
_entity_poly.pdbx_strand_id
1 'polypeptide(L)'
;MIVLFIYLISIFFINLFINKSQIILSNSGLKHQSFVNVSIPLTGGIFCLLPTLYLFLPNYYFFCLVFIGLFILGLLSDLNILTSPKKRFILQCLVILSFSFISKFELTQKKIIFFDNIIQNNYWGYIFTSFCLMILINGSNFIDGLNGLLLGYFSLIILLLFKLDLLTSLNFFEDRFIYFISVILFILILNFSNKLFLGDSGAYSLSFLIGFLLIKIYNLNQNISPYFIILLLWYPCFENLFSIIRKIY
;
A
#
# COMPACT_ATOMS: atom_id res chain seq x y z
N MET A 1 13.81 16.53 13.31
CA MET A 1 15.01 16.40 12.44
C MET A 1 15.99 15.32 12.92
N ILE A 2 16.51 15.37 14.16
CA ILE A 2 17.48 14.39 14.70
C ILE A 2 16.92 12.96 14.65
N VAL A 3 15.68 12.75 15.10
CA VAL A 3 15.02 11.43 15.10
C VAL A 3 14.90 10.85 13.68
N LEU A 4 14.54 11.69 12.70
CA LEU A 4 14.49 11.29 11.29
C LEU A 4 15.87 10.81 10.80
N PHE A 5 16.91 11.58 11.06
CA PHE A 5 18.27 11.25 10.64
C PHE A 5 18.74 9.93 11.26
N ILE A 6 18.51 9.72 12.57
CA ILE A 6 18.81 8.47 13.25
C ILE A 6 18.04 7.30 12.61
N TYR A 7 16.76 7.49 12.28
CA TYR A 7 15.95 6.45 11.65
C TYR A 7 16.47 6.09 10.25
N LEU A 8 16.81 7.07 9.41
CA LEU A 8 17.35 6.81 8.07
C LEU A 8 18.70 6.06 8.14
N ILE A 9 19.56 6.41 9.09
CA ILE A 9 20.81 5.70 9.35
C ILE A 9 20.51 4.26 9.81
N SER A 10 19.56 4.07 10.71
CA SER A 10 19.20 2.75 11.20
C SER A 10 18.66 1.85 10.07
N ILE A 11 17.84 2.38 9.16
CA ILE A 11 17.38 1.66 7.95
C ILE A 11 18.58 1.13 7.16
N PHE A 12 19.57 1.98 6.90
CA PHE A 12 20.75 1.60 6.13
C PHE A 12 21.54 0.47 6.80
N PHE A 13 21.85 0.59 8.09
CA PHE A 13 22.63 -0.41 8.82
C PHE A 13 21.85 -1.73 9.01
N ILE A 14 20.56 -1.66 9.35
CA ILE A 14 19.72 -2.85 9.52
C ILE A 14 19.61 -3.59 8.17
N ASN A 15 19.43 -2.86 7.06
CA ASN A 15 19.37 -3.47 5.75
C ASN A 15 20.68 -4.17 5.36
N LEU A 16 21.82 -3.56 5.66
CA LEU A 16 23.14 -4.19 5.47
C LEU A 16 23.29 -5.46 6.32
N PHE A 17 22.85 -5.43 7.58
CA PHE A 17 22.89 -6.59 8.48
C PHE A 17 22.03 -7.73 7.96
N ILE A 18 20.78 -7.45 7.54
CA ILE A 18 19.85 -8.45 6.99
C ILE A 18 20.41 -9.06 5.71
N ASN A 19 21.00 -8.24 4.84
CA ASN A 19 21.64 -8.73 3.61
C ASN A 19 22.83 -9.67 3.94
N LYS A 20 23.64 -9.34 4.93
CA LYS A 20 24.78 -10.18 5.36
C LYS A 20 24.32 -11.49 6.03
N SER A 21 23.24 -11.45 6.81
CA SER A 21 22.70 -12.62 7.51
C SER A 21 21.83 -13.52 6.61
N GLN A 22 21.56 -13.13 5.37
CA GLN A 22 20.73 -13.84 4.39
C GLN A 22 19.30 -14.16 4.89
N ILE A 23 18.77 -13.33 5.80
CA ILE A 23 17.40 -13.43 6.32
C ILE A 23 16.47 -12.61 5.40
N ILE A 24 15.29 -13.15 5.09
CA ILE A 24 14.23 -12.46 4.30
C ILE A 24 14.78 -11.98 2.93
N LEU A 25 15.43 -12.86 2.20
CA LEU A 25 15.96 -12.56 0.87
C LEU A 25 14.98 -12.98 -0.22
N SER A 26 14.92 -12.19 -1.29
CA SER A 26 14.28 -12.61 -2.53
C SER A 26 15.04 -13.79 -3.11
N ASN A 27 14.39 -14.94 -3.25
CA ASN A 27 14.93 -16.02 -4.04
C ASN A 27 14.90 -15.61 -5.52
N SER A 28 16.05 -15.26 -6.07
CA SER A 28 16.26 -14.75 -7.43
C SER A 28 15.79 -15.67 -8.58
N GLY A 29 15.22 -16.82 -8.26
CA GLY A 29 14.77 -17.82 -9.25
C GLY A 29 13.26 -17.97 -9.43
N LEU A 30 12.41 -17.39 -8.59
CA LEU A 30 10.99 -17.78 -8.53
C LEU A 30 9.95 -16.70 -8.87
N LYS A 31 10.31 -15.42 -8.95
CA LYS A 31 9.36 -14.34 -9.29
C LYS A 31 10.06 -13.26 -10.12
N HIS A 32 9.64 -13.04 -11.35
CA HIS A 32 9.81 -11.87 -12.22
C HIS A 32 11.17 -11.10 -12.22
N GLN A 33 12.13 -11.47 -11.37
CA GLN A 33 13.42 -10.80 -11.17
C GLN A 33 14.58 -11.59 -11.78
N SER A 34 14.31 -12.31 -12.87
CA SER A 34 15.30 -13.13 -13.60
C SER A 34 16.52 -12.34 -14.14
N PHE A 35 16.50 -11.01 -14.01
CA PHE A 35 17.59 -10.16 -14.49
C PHE A 35 18.66 -9.84 -13.44
N VAL A 36 18.43 -10.16 -12.16
CA VAL A 36 19.37 -9.87 -11.07
C VAL A 36 19.80 -11.17 -10.40
N ASN A 37 21.04 -11.57 -10.60
CA ASN A 37 21.65 -12.77 -9.99
C ASN A 37 22.05 -12.59 -8.52
N VAL A 38 21.56 -11.55 -7.84
CA VAL A 38 21.93 -11.22 -6.46
C VAL A 38 20.67 -11.30 -5.59
N SER A 39 20.80 -11.99 -4.44
CA SER A 39 19.74 -12.01 -3.43
C SER A 39 19.63 -10.62 -2.76
N ILE A 40 18.45 -10.01 -2.81
CA ILE A 40 18.19 -8.67 -2.28
C ILE A 40 17.17 -8.79 -1.12
N PRO A 41 17.37 -8.09 0.02
CA PRO A 41 16.46 -8.19 1.16
C PRO A 41 15.09 -7.57 0.88
N LEU A 42 14.02 -8.26 1.32
CA LEU A 42 12.62 -7.84 1.24
C LEU A 42 12.24 -7.03 2.49
N THR A 43 12.92 -5.90 2.72
CA THR A 43 12.81 -5.13 3.96
C THR A 43 12.05 -3.82 3.84
N GLY A 44 11.69 -3.42 2.62
CA GLY A 44 11.04 -2.14 2.38
C GLY A 44 9.74 -1.96 3.17
N GLY A 45 8.89 -2.99 3.21
CA GLY A 45 7.66 -2.98 4.00
C GLY A 45 7.91 -2.81 5.50
N ILE A 46 8.97 -3.44 6.04
CA ILE A 46 9.35 -3.32 7.46
C ILE A 46 9.69 -1.86 7.81
N PHE A 47 10.45 -1.20 6.95
CA PHE A 47 10.85 0.19 7.17
C PHE A 47 9.70 1.19 6.95
N CYS A 48 8.69 0.86 6.17
CA CYS A 48 7.50 1.69 6.00
C CYS A 48 6.54 1.62 7.20
N LEU A 49 6.61 0.57 8.03
CA LEU A 49 5.66 0.33 9.11
C LEU A 49 5.65 1.47 10.13
N LEU A 50 6.80 1.78 10.74
CA LEU A 50 6.90 2.77 11.81
C LEU A 50 6.50 4.19 11.37
N PRO A 51 6.97 4.72 10.23
CA PRO A 51 6.55 6.06 9.77
C PRO A 51 5.05 6.16 9.52
N THR A 52 4.45 5.11 8.97
CA THR A 52 3.00 5.07 8.73
C THR A 52 2.23 5.07 10.04
N LEU A 53 2.60 4.21 10.99
CA LEU A 53 1.97 4.20 12.30
C LEU A 53 2.13 5.52 13.04
N TYR A 54 3.31 6.13 12.99
CA TYR A 54 3.56 7.43 13.61
C TYR A 54 2.67 8.55 13.04
N LEU A 55 2.41 8.51 11.74
CA LEU A 55 1.54 9.47 11.07
C LEU A 55 0.06 9.28 11.42
N PHE A 56 -0.43 8.03 11.42
CA PHE A 56 -1.86 7.73 11.47
C PHE A 56 -2.40 7.41 12.86
N LEU A 57 -1.57 6.89 13.78
CA LEU A 57 -2.02 6.34 15.07
C LEU A 57 -2.83 7.31 15.93
N PRO A 58 -2.56 8.62 15.96
CA PRO A 58 -3.35 9.54 16.77
C PRO A 58 -4.82 9.64 16.36
N ASN A 59 -5.10 9.56 15.06
CA ASN A 59 -6.41 9.89 14.49
C ASN A 59 -7.15 8.68 13.89
N TYR A 60 -6.42 7.60 13.53
CA TYR A 60 -6.95 6.51 12.72
C TYR A 60 -6.56 5.13 13.28
N TYR A 61 -7.00 4.84 14.49
CA TYR A 61 -6.64 3.59 15.20
C TYR A 61 -7.01 2.31 14.43
N PHE A 62 -8.26 2.22 13.92
CA PHE A 62 -8.70 1.05 13.16
C PHE A 62 -7.90 0.85 11.86
N PHE A 63 -7.55 1.95 11.19
CA PHE A 63 -6.65 1.90 10.03
C PHE A 63 -5.31 1.26 10.41
N CYS A 64 -4.70 1.68 11.52
CA CYS A 64 -3.42 1.17 11.97
C CYS A 64 -3.47 -0.34 12.27
N LEU A 65 -4.55 -0.83 12.88
CA LEU A 65 -4.73 -2.26 13.14
C LEU A 65 -4.77 -3.08 11.85
N VAL A 66 -5.51 -2.61 10.85
CA VAL A 66 -5.63 -3.29 9.55
C VAL A 66 -4.34 -3.18 8.74
N PHE A 67 -3.68 -2.03 8.79
CA PHE A 67 -2.37 -1.82 8.17
C PHE A 67 -1.34 -2.84 8.70
N ILE A 68 -1.28 -3.03 10.03
CA ILE A 68 -0.43 -4.05 10.66
C ILE A 68 -0.87 -5.46 10.24
N GLY A 69 -2.16 -5.74 10.19
CA GLY A 69 -2.69 -7.04 9.76
C GLY A 69 -2.26 -7.39 8.33
N LEU A 70 -2.41 -6.47 7.40
CA LEU A 70 -1.98 -6.65 6.00
C LEU A 70 -0.44 -6.74 5.88
N PHE A 71 0.29 -5.95 6.66
CA PHE A 71 1.75 -6.05 6.75
C PHE A 71 2.18 -7.44 7.21
N ILE A 72 1.57 -8.00 8.26
CA ILE A 72 1.88 -9.35 8.76
C ILE A 72 1.55 -10.40 7.70
N LEU A 73 0.40 -10.31 7.02
CA LEU A 73 0.05 -11.22 5.93
C LEU A 73 1.08 -11.21 4.80
N GLY A 74 1.54 -10.03 4.41
CA GLY A 74 2.60 -9.88 3.42
C GLY A 74 3.93 -10.44 3.91
N LEU A 75 4.30 -10.18 5.17
CA LEU A 75 5.53 -10.69 5.76
C LEU A 75 5.55 -12.23 5.82
N LEU A 76 4.42 -12.86 6.18
CA LEU A 76 4.26 -14.32 6.13
C LEU A 76 4.41 -14.88 4.71
N SER A 77 4.03 -14.11 3.71
CA SER A 77 4.28 -14.43 2.30
C SER A 77 5.75 -14.29 1.94
N ASP A 78 6.40 -13.21 2.34
CA ASP A 78 7.83 -12.94 2.08
C ASP A 78 8.72 -14.03 2.73
N LEU A 79 8.32 -14.51 3.91
CA LEU A 79 8.98 -15.61 4.62
C LEU A 79 8.65 -17.01 4.06
N ASN A 80 7.85 -17.13 2.98
CA ASN A 80 7.38 -18.39 2.42
C ASN A 80 6.56 -19.28 3.39
N ILE A 81 6.01 -18.72 4.46
CA ILE A 81 5.12 -19.43 5.39
C ILE A 81 3.72 -19.53 4.76
N LEU A 82 3.24 -18.47 4.16
CA LEU A 82 1.94 -18.39 3.49
C LEU A 82 2.11 -18.46 1.95
N THR A 83 2.40 -19.64 1.43
CA THR A 83 2.71 -19.83 0.01
C THR A 83 1.50 -19.85 -0.92
N SER A 84 0.32 -20.25 -0.43
CA SER A 84 -0.90 -20.39 -1.24
C SER A 84 -1.51 -19.03 -1.61
N PRO A 85 -1.58 -18.65 -2.91
CA PRO A 85 -2.22 -17.40 -3.33
C PRO A 85 -3.70 -17.30 -2.93
N LYS A 86 -4.43 -18.42 -2.97
CA LYS A 86 -5.85 -18.47 -2.57
C LYS A 86 -6.03 -18.14 -1.10
N LYS A 87 -5.18 -18.71 -0.21
CA LYS A 87 -5.24 -18.42 1.23
C LYS A 87 -4.92 -16.95 1.51
N ARG A 88 -3.90 -16.38 0.84
CA ARG A 88 -3.55 -14.95 0.96
C ARG A 88 -4.73 -14.06 0.58
N PHE A 89 -5.35 -14.32 -0.57
CA PHE A 89 -6.49 -13.56 -1.05
C PHE A 89 -7.68 -13.62 -0.07
N ILE A 90 -8.03 -14.81 0.45
CA ILE A 90 -9.13 -14.96 1.40
C ILE A 90 -8.85 -14.20 2.70
N LEU A 91 -7.63 -14.31 3.25
CA LEU A 91 -7.26 -13.62 4.47
C LEU A 91 -7.26 -12.09 4.30
N GLN A 92 -6.75 -11.57 3.19
CA GLN A 92 -6.84 -10.14 2.85
C GLN A 92 -8.29 -9.68 2.77
N CYS A 93 -9.15 -10.46 2.09
CA CYS A 93 -10.57 -10.16 1.96
C CYS A 93 -11.26 -10.08 3.34
N LEU A 94 -11.01 -11.04 4.23
CA LEU A 94 -11.55 -11.03 5.59
C LEU A 94 -11.09 -9.80 6.39
N VAL A 95 -9.80 -9.45 6.33
CA VAL A 95 -9.24 -8.29 7.03
C VAL A 95 -9.86 -6.99 6.53
N ILE A 96 -10.01 -6.82 5.20
CA ILE A 96 -10.53 -5.59 4.61
C ILE A 96 -12.04 -5.47 4.80
N LEU A 97 -12.79 -6.56 4.66
CA LEU A 97 -14.22 -6.57 4.95
C LEU A 97 -14.49 -6.22 6.42
N SER A 98 -13.79 -6.87 7.35
CA SER A 98 -13.93 -6.56 8.78
C SER A 98 -13.64 -5.08 9.08
N PHE A 99 -12.61 -4.50 8.44
CA PHE A 99 -12.33 -3.06 8.55
C PHE A 99 -13.50 -2.20 8.07
N SER A 100 -14.00 -2.44 6.87
CA SER A 100 -15.08 -1.63 6.28
C SER A 100 -16.35 -1.68 7.13
N PHE A 101 -16.70 -2.86 7.67
CA PHE A 101 -17.88 -3.00 8.52
C PHE A 101 -17.70 -2.40 9.91
N ILE A 102 -16.58 -2.65 10.59
CA ILE A 102 -16.34 -2.18 11.96
C ILE A 102 -16.13 -0.66 12.01
N SER A 103 -15.34 -0.12 11.09
CA SER A 103 -15.04 1.32 11.03
C SER A 103 -16.09 2.12 10.26
N LYS A 104 -17.13 1.47 9.72
CA LYS A 104 -18.13 2.08 8.82
C LYS A 104 -17.46 2.85 7.68
N PHE A 105 -16.41 2.25 7.12
CA PHE A 105 -15.60 2.86 6.08
C PHE A 105 -16.16 2.51 4.71
N GLU A 106 -16.72 3.51 4.04
CA GLU A 106 -17.33 3.36 2.72
C GLU A 106 -17.13 4.59 1.84
N LEU A 107 -17.34 4.42 0.55
CA LEU A 107 -17.46 5.50 -0.41
C LEU A 107 -18.86 6.13 -0.27
N THR A 108 -18.93 7.30 0.39
CA THR A 108 -20.21 7.96 0.72
C THR A 108 -20.83 8.72 -0.46
N GLN A 109 -19.98 9.28 -1.35
CA GLN A 109 -20.42 10.06 -2.50
C GLN A 109 -20.05 9.32 -3.78
N LYS A 110 -21.03 8.80 -4.50
CA LYS A 110 -20.75 7.96 -5.65
C LYS A 110 -20.83 8.71 -6.97
N LYS A 111 -21.67 9.76 -7.05
CA LYS A 111 -21.84 10.65 -8.23
C LYS A 111 -22.01 9.90 -9.57
N ILE A 112 -22.42 8.65 -9.52
CA ILE A 112 -22.67 7.80 -10.67
C ILE A 112 -24.08 7.22 -10.48
N ILE A 113 -25.06 7.75 -11.20
CA ILE A 113 -26.52 7.49 -11.03
C ILE A 113 -26.84 5.99 -10.95
N PHE A 114 -26.19 5.16 -11.77
CA PHE A 114 -26.41 3.72 -11.78
C PHE A 114 -25.99 3.03 -10.47
N PHE A 115 -24.83 3.43 -9.92
CA PHE A 115 -24.31 2.86 -8.67
C PHE A 115 -25.02 3.42 -7.45
N ASP A 116 -25.46 4.67 -7.48
CA ASP A 116 -26.12 5.30 -6.35
C ASP A 116 -27.42 4.58 -5.96
N ASN A 117 -28.17 4.08 -6.94
CA ASN A 117 -29.40 3.32 -6.69
C ASN A 117 -29.14 1.93 -6.09
N ILE A 118 -28.06 1.25 -6.51
CA ILE A 118 -27.71 -0.10 -6.02
C ILE A 118 -27.12 -0.05 -4.61
N ILE A 119 -26.38 1.00 -4.32
CA ILE A 119 -25.57 1.12 -3.09
C ILE A 119 -26.28 2.02 -2.04
N GLN A 120 -27.57 2.27 -2.15
CA GLN A 120 -28.36 2.99 -1.12
C GLN A 120 -28.37 2.27 0.23
N ASN A 121 -28.21 0.93 0.25
CA ASN A 121 -28.02 0.18 1.48
C ASN A 121 -26.56 0.21 1.93
N ASN A 122 -26.30 0.65 3.16
CA ASN A 122 -24.96 0.76 3.76
C ASN A 122 -24.11 -0.52 3.61
N TYR A 123 -24.72 -1.71 3.68
CA TYR A 123 -24.01 -2.99 3.51
C TYR A 123 -23.33 -3.13 2.15
N TRP A 124 -24.00 -2.74 1.07
CA TRP A 124 -23.43 -2.77 -0.27
C TRP A 124 -22.30 -1.76 -0.44
N GLY A 125 -22.39 -0.61 0.24
CA GLY A 125 -21.32 0.39 0.29
C GLY A 125 -20.01 -0.19 0.85
N TYR A 126 -20.08 -0.92 1.97
CA TYR A 126 -18.92 -1.57 2.59
C TYR A 126 -18.32 -2.66 1.70
N ILE A 127 -19.18 -3.51 1.09
CA ILE A 127 -18.73 -4.57 0.19
C ILE A 127 -18.04 -3.97 -1.04
N PHE A 128 -18.63 -2.95 -1.66
CA PHE A 128 -18.06 -2.28 -2.83
C PHE A 128 -16.72 -1.61 -2.51
N THR A 129 -16.63 -0.91 -1.39
CA THR A 129 -15.38 -0.27 -0.94
C THR A 129 -14.29 -1.32 -0.70
N SER A 130 -14.64 -2.42 -0.04
CA SER A 130 -13.73 -3.54 0.19
C SER A 130 -13.25 -4.16 -1.13
N PHE A 131 -14.14 -4.32 -2.10
CA PHE A 131 -13.79 -4.81 -3.43
C PHE A 131 -12.80 -3.88 -4.15
N CYS A 132 -13.01 -2.57 -4.11
CA CYS A 132 -12.08 -1.60 -4.68
C CYS A 132 -10.69 -1.67 -4.02
N LEU A 133 -10.64 -1.78 -2.69
CA LEU A 133 -9.38 -1.92 -1.95
C LEU A 133 -8.67 -3.24 -2.32
N MET A 134 -9.41 -4.34 -2.47
CA MET A 134 -8.85 -5.63 -2.89
C MET A 134 -8.25 -5.59 -4.29
N ILE A 135 -8.91 -4.92 -5.24
CA ILE A 135 -8.36 -4.72 -6.59
C ILE A 135 -7.04 -3.94 -6.51
N LEU A 136 -7.01 -2.86 -5.73
CA LEU A 136 -5.82 -2.04 -5.57
C LEU A 136 -4.66 -2.84 -4.96
N ILE A 137 -4.91 -3.57 -3.87
CA ILE A 137 -3.86 -4.34 -3.17
C ILE A 137 -3.29 -5.42 -4.07
N ASN A 138 -4.13 -6.18 -4.77
CA ASN A 138 -3.65 -7.25 -5.64
C ASN A 138 -2.99 -6.71 -6.90
N GLY A 139 -3.55 -5.66 -7.51
CA GLY A 139 -2.96 -5.00 -8.67
C GLY A 139 -1.58 -4.41 -8.36
N SER A 140 -1.45 -3.75 -7.22
CA SER A 140 -0.18 -3.19 -6.75
C SER A 140 0.88 -4.27 -6.52
N ASN A 141 0.49 -5.42 -5.99
CA ASN A 141 1.41 -6.55 -5.81
C ASN A 141 1.96 -7.09 -7.14
N PHE A 142 1.20 -6.98 -8.23
CA PHE A 142 1.71 -7.34 -9.56
C PHE A 142 2.69 -6.29 -10.11
N ILE A 143 2.49 -5.02 -9.77
CA ILE A 143 3.38 -3.92 -10.18
C ILE A 143 4.73 -3.97 -9.43
N ASP A 144 4.77 -4.47 -8.20
CA ASP A 144 5.99 -4.54 -7.37
C ASP A 144 7.08 -5.46 -7.96
N GLY A 145 6.82 -6.10 -9.11
CA GLY A 145 7.82 -6.90 -9.83
C GLY A 145 8.97 -6.09 -10.46
N LEU A 146 8.84 -4.78 -10.59
CA LEU A 146 9.86 -3.88 -11.15
C LEU A 146 10.34 -2.88 -10.10
N ASN A 147 11.68 -2.77 -9.97
CA ASN A 147 12.31 -1.92 -8.96
C ASN A 147 11.88 -0.46 -9.07
N GLY A 148 11.41 0.08 -7.95
CA GLY A 148 10.99 1.47 -7.84
C GLY A 148 9.63 1.80 -8.48
N LEU A 149 9.02 0.89 -9.23
CA LEU A 149 7.80 1.20 -9.96
C LEU A 149 6.63 1.46 -9.00
N LEU A 150 6.35 0.53 -8.08
CA LEU A 150 5.25 0.69 -7.13
C LEU A 150 5.50 1.84 -6.14
N LEU A 151 6.68 1.87 -5.52
CA LEU A 151 7.05 2.95 -4.59
C LEU A 151 7.07 4.32 -5.26
N GLY A 152 7.62 4.41 -6.47
CA GLY A 152 7.64 5.64 -7.26
C GLY A 152 6.23 6.11 -7.61
N TYR A 153 5.37 5.20 -8.05
CA TYR A 153 3.98 5.49 -8.37
C TYR A 153 3.22 6.02 -7.15
N PHE A 154 3.33 5.37 -6.00
CA PHE A 154 2.68 5.82 -4.77
C PHE A 154 3.27 7.13 -4.23
N SER A 155 4.58 7.31 -4.33
CA SER A 155 5.23 8.57 -3.97
C SER A 155 4.72 9.73 -4.83
N LEU A 156 4.53 9.52 -6.14
CA LEU A 156 3.96 10.52 -7.04
C LEU A 156 2.51 10.86 -6.67
N ILE A 157 1.68 9.87 -6.34
CA ILE A 157 0.30 10.12 -5.87
C ILE A 157 0.33 10.97 -4.60
N ILE A 158 1.14 10.62 -3.60
CA ILE A 158 1.23 11.37 -2.34
C ILE A 158 1.70 12.81 -2.59
N LEU A 159 2.73 13.01 -3.40
CA LEU A 159 3.24 14.34 -3.77
C LEU A 159 2.20 15.17 -4.51
N LEU A 160 1.43 14.55 -5.41
CA LEU A 160 0.35 15.22 -6.13
C LEU A 160 -0.77 15.65 -5.18
N LEU A 161 -1.18 14.78 -4.26
CA LEU A 161 -2.18 15.10 -3.24
C LEU A 161 -1.70 16.22 -2.31
N PHE A 162 -0.41 16.24 -1.98
CA PHE A 162 0.21 17.32 -1.21
C PHE A 162 0.20 18.64 -1.99
N LYS A 163 0.61 18.63 -3.26
CA LYS A 163 0.63 19.83 -4.12
C LYS A 163 -0.76 20.43 -4.34
N LEU A 164 -1.80 19.60 -4.32
CA LEU A 164 -3.20 20.03 -4.46
C LEU A 164 -3.85 20.41 -3.12
N ASP A 165 -3.09 20.47 -2.03
CA ASP A 165 -3.54 20.75 -0.67
C ASP A 165 -4.66 19.83 -0.16
N LEU A 166 -4.84 18.65 -0.78
CA LEU A 166 -5.90 17.71 -0.43
C LEU A 166 -5.62 16.96 0.88
N LEU A 167 -4.36 16.89 1.30
CA LEU A 167 -3.97 16.23 2.55
C LEU A 167 -4.29 17.07 3.80
N THR A 168 -4.49 18.37 3.66
CA THR A 168 -4.86 19.26 4.77
C THR A 168 -6.20 18.86 5.39
N SER A 169 -7.13 18.33 4.59
CA SER A 169 -8.43 17.82 5.05
C SER A 169 -8.32 16.64 6.04
N LEU A 170 -7.17 15.97 6.11
CA LEU A 170 -6.92 14.84 6.99
C LEU A 170 -6.34 15.23 8.36
N ASN A 171 -6.06 16.52 8.58
CA ASN A 171 -5.51 17.07 9.83
C ASN A 171 -4.23 16.35 10.30
N PHE A 172 -3.34 16.01 9.38
CA PHE A 172 -2.03 15.47 9.75
C PHE A 172 -1.14 16.57 10.32
N PHE A 173 -0.36 16.22 11.33
CA PHE A 173 0.71 17.09 11.80
C PHE A 173 1.80 17.19 10.71
N GLU A 174 2.16 18.41 10.32
CA GLU A 174 3.14 18.67 9.26
C GLU A 174 4.48 17.94 9.49
N ASP A 175 5.01 17.99 10.71
CA ASP A 175 6.26 17.31 11.07
C ASP A 175 6.18 15.79 10.86
N ARG A 176 5.05 15.16 11.16
CA ARG A 176 4.87 13.71 10.99
C ARG A 176 4.75 13.35 9.52
N PHE A 177 4.10 14.21 8.74
CA PHE A 177 3.99 14.01 7.30
C PHE A 177 5.35 14.14 6.61
N ILE A 178 6.14 15.16 6.98
CA ILE A 178 7.51 15.34 6.46
C ILE A 178 8.37 14.13 6.81
N TYR A 179 8.27 13.62 8.05
CA TYR A 179 8.95 12.40 8.46
C TYR A 179 8.58 11.21 7.60
N PHE A 180 7.28 10.97 7.42
CA PHE A 180 6.75 9.87 6.61
C PHE A 180 7.25 9.92 5.16
N ILE A 181 7.08 11.07 4.48
CA ILE A 181 7.47 11.19 3.07
C ILE A 181 8.99 11.07 2.87
N SER A 182 9.77 11.62 3.80
CA SER A 182 11.23 11.52 3.74
C SER A 182 11.71 10.07 3.82
N VAL A 183 11.05 9.24 4.66
CA VAL A 183 11.39 7.81 4.78
C VAL A 183 10.97 7.06 3.52
N ILE A 184 9.77 7.30 2.98
CA ILE A 184 9.31 6.67 1.73
C ILE A 184 10.26 6.99 0.57
N LEU A 185 10.68 8.25 0.42
CA LEU A 185 11.63 8.65 -0.63
C LEU A 185 13.01 8.01 -0.43
N PHE A 186 13.48 7.88 0.80
CA PHE A 186 14.74 7.19 1.08
C PHE A 186 14.69 5.70 0.73
N ILE A 187 13.59 5.02 1.08
CA ILE A 187 13.37 3.62 0.70
C ILE A 187 13.29 3.49 -0.83
N LEU A 188 12.66 4.43 -1.52
CA LEU A 188 12.60 4.47 -2.99
C LEU A 188 14.01 4.54 -3.60
N ILE A 189 14.90 5.39 -3.07
CA ILE A 189 16.29 5.50 -3.54
C ILE A 189 17.02 4.17 -3.35
N LEU A 190 16.86 3.51 -2.20
CA LEU A 190 17.47 2.21 -1.94
C LEU A 190 16.90 1.10 -2.84
N ASN A 191 15.60 1.17 -3.15
CA ASN A 191 14.94 0.23 -4.04
C ASN A 191 15.42 0.38 -5.49
N PHE A 192 15.53 1.60 -6.02
CA PHE A 192 16.13 1.87 -7.32
C PHE A 192 17.59 1.42 -7.41
N SER A 193 18.32 1.51 -6.30
CA SER A 193 19.72 1.08 -6.22
C SER A 193 19.89 -0.43 -6.04
N ASN A 194 18.83 -1.23 -6.11
CA ASN A 194 18.83 -2.68 -5.87
C ASN A 194 19.40 -3.07 -4.49
N LYS A 195 19.29 -2.20 -3.50
CA LYS A 195 19.77 -2.47 -2.13
C LYS A 195 18.71 -3.08 -1.23
N LEU A 196 17.43 -2.86 -1.55
CA LEU A 196 16.28 -3.49 -0.89
C LEU A 196 15.10 -3.60 -1.86
N PHE A 197 14.23 -4.57 -1.63
CA PHE A 197 12.92 -4.66 -2.27
C PHE A 197 11.81 -4.38 -1.28
N LEU A 198 10.64 -3.96 -1.80
CA LEU A 198 9.49 -3.62 -0.98
C LEU A 198 8.89 -4.86 -0.30
N GLY A 199 8.76 -5.95 -1.05
CA GLY A 199 8.15 -7.22 -0.64
C GLY A 199 6.62 -7.18 -0.60
N ASP A 200 6.00 -8.37 -0.49
CA ASP A 200 4.54 -8.50 -0.36
C ASP A 200 4.02 -7.74 0.88
N SER A 201 4.83 -7.67 1.96
CA SER A 201 4.52 -6.92 3.18
C SER A 201 4.33 -5.42 2.93
N GLY A 202 5.23 -4.82 2.16
CA GLY A 202 5.12 -3.42 1.77
C GLY A 202 4.07 -3.18 0.70
N ALA A 203 3.98 -4.05 -0.30
CA ALA A 203 3.00 -3.92 -1.38
C ALA A 203 1.56 -3.92 -0.85
N TYR A 204 1.19 -4.86 0.03
CA TYR A 204 -0.17 -4.91 0.59
C TYR A 204 -0.47 -3.72 1.50
N SER A 205 0.44 -3.43 2.44
CA SER A 205 0.22 -2.37 3.43
C SER A 205 0.18 -0.98 2.80
N LEU A 206 1.12 -0.64 1.91
CA LEU A 206 1.13 0.67 1.25
C LEU A 206 -0.03 0.85 0.27
N SER A 207 -0.45 -0.22 -0.42
CA SER A 207 -1.63 -0.15 -1.29
C SER A 207 -2.90 0.16 -0.50
N PHE A 208 -3.06 -0.49 0.66
CA PHE A 208 -4.15 -0.18 1.57
C PHE A 208 -4.10 1.27 2.06
N LEU A 209 -2.89 1.78 2.41
CA LEU A 209 -2.69 3.16 2.79
C LEU A 209 -3.14 4.12 1.69
N ILE A 210 -2.71 3.93 0.45
CA ILE A 210 -3.11 4.78 -0.69
C ILE A 210 -4.62 4.72 -0.92
N GLY A 211 -5.21 3.53 -0.90
CA GLY A 211 -6.65 3.35 -1.03
C GLY A 211 -7.43 4.07 0.08
N PHE A 212 -6.99 3.92 1.33
CA PHE A 212 -7.57 4.61 2.48
C PHE A 212 -7.50 6.14 2.34
N LEU A 213 -6.32 6.68 2.00
CA LEU A 213 -6.13 8.12 1.80
C LEU A 213 -7.06 8.66 0.73
N LEU A 214 -7.10 8.03 -0.43
CA LEU A 214 -7.91 8.49 -1.56
C LEU A 214 -9.41 8.45 -1.24
N ILE A 215 -9.90 7.39 -0.59
CA ILE A 215 -11.31 7.30 -0.18
C ILE A 215 -11.65 8.36 0.88
N LYS A 216 -10.77 8.58 1.87
CA LYS A 216 -10.98 9.63 2.89
C LYS A 216 -11.00 11.02 2.27
N ILE A 217 -10.04 11.34 1.43
CA ILE A 217 -9.98 12.63 0.72
C ILE A 217 -11.23 12.84 -0.12
N TYR A 218 -11.65 11.81 -0.86
CA TYR A 218 -12.85 11.86 -1.68
C TYR A 218 -14.11 12.13 -0.86
N ASN A 219 -14.28 11.43 0.27
CA ASN A 219 -15.45 11.60 1.14
C ASN A 219 -15.48 12.98 1.82
N LEU A 220 -14.32 13.56 2.13
CA LEU A 220 -14.22 14.87 2.77
C LEU A 220 -14.37 16.04 1.78
N ASN A 221 -14.07 15.85 0.51
CA ASN A 221 -14.05 16.90 -0.49
C ASN A 221 -15.12 16.68 -1.56
N GLN A 222 -16.26 17.38 -1.45
CA GLN A 222 -17.38 17.26 -2.39
C GLN A 222 -17.04 17.67 -3.83
N ASN A 223 -16.01 18.47 -4.03
CA ASN A 223 -15.61 18.98 -5.35
C ASN A 223 -14.76 17.99 -6.16
N ILE A 224 -14.25 16.93 -5.53
CA ILE A 224 -13.44 15.93 -6.23
C ILE A 224 -14.34 15.04 -7.08
N SER A 225 -13.97 14.89 -8.36
CA SER A 225 -14.63 13.96 -9.26
C SER A 225 -14.20 12.51 -8.96
N PRO A 226 -15.10 11.51 -9.03
CA PRO A 226 -14.72 10.11 -8.94
C PRO A 226 -13.72 9.70 -10.04
N TYR A 227 -13.81 10.31 -11.21
CA TYR A 227 -12.87 10.07 -12.32
C TYR A 227 -11.43 10.45 -11.98
N PHE A 228 -11.21 11.46 -11.13
CA PHE A 228 -9.88 11.81 -10.64
C PHE A 228 -9.24 10.65 -9.87
N ILE A 229 -10.00 10.02 -8.96
CA ILE A 229 -9.52 8.87 -8.19
C ILE A 229 -9.26 7.65 -9.11
N ILE A 230 -10.18 7.39 -10.05
CA ILE A 230 -10.04 6.30 -11.02
C ILE A 230 -8.77 6.51 -11.86
N LEU A 231 -8.51 7.74 -12.29
CA LEU A 231 -7.33 8.07 -13.09
C LEU A 231 -6.03 7.92 -12.29
N LEU A 232 -6.05 8.22 -10.99
CA LEU A 232 -4.91 7.98 -10.10
C LEU A 232 -4.65 6.49 -9.84
N LEU A 233 -5.64 5.62 -9.98
CA LEU A 233 -5.54 4.19 -9.66
C LEU A 233 -5.65 3.29 -10.90
N TRP A 234 -5.69 3.87 -12.12
CA TRP A 234 -5.93 3.09 -13.34
C TRP A 234 -4.88 2.00 -13.54
N TYR A 235 -3.60 2.30 -13.28
CA TYR A 235 -2.51 1.36 -13.58
C TYR A 235 -2.56 0.08 -12.73
N PRO A 236 -2.68 0.11 -11.38
CA PRO A 236 -2.89 -1.09 -10.59
C PRO A 236 -4.16 -1.88 -10.99
N CYS A 237 -5.24 -1.18 -11.34
CA CYS A 237 -6.48 -1.83 -11.74
C CYS A 237 -6.32 -2.59 -13.06
N PHE A 238 -5.67 -1.99 -14.05
CA PHE A 238 -5.41 -2.64 -15.34
C PHE A 238 -4.42 -3.80 -15.21
N GLU A 239 -3.35 -3.67 -14.42
CA GLU A 239 -2.41 -4.77 -14.20
C GLU A 239 -3.07 -5.97 -13.54
N ASN A 240 -3.98 -5.74 -12.58
CA ASN A 240 -4.79 -6.81 -12.00
C ASN A 240 -5.65 -7.52 -13.06
N LEU A 241 -6.34 -6.76 -13.91
CA LEU A 241 -7.17 -7.29 -14.99
C LEU A 241 -6.33 -8.10 -16.00
N PHE A 242 -5.20 -7.56 -16.46
CA PHE A 242 -4.29 -8.25 -17.38
C PHE A 242 -3.68 -9.51 -16.76
N SER A 243 -3.38 -9.49 -15.47
CA SER A 243 -2.89 -10.67 -14.77
C SER A 243 -3.93 -11.80 -14.71
N ILE A 244 -5.21 -11.45 -14.55
CA ILE A 244 -6.31 -12.42 -14.60
C ILE A 244 -6.44 -12.99 -16.01
N ILE A 245 -6.45 -12.13 -17.04
CA ILE A 245 -6.56 -12.54 -18.45
C ILE A 245 -5.42 -13.50 -18.83
N ARG A 246 -4.18 -13.14 -18.50
CA ARG A 246 -2.98 -13.98 -18.76
C ARG A 246 -3.03 -15.37 -18.10
N LYS A 247 -3.83 -15.55 -17.05
CA LYS A 247 -3.98 -16.85 -16.38
C LYS A 247 -5.10 -17.71 -16.95
N ILE A 248 -5.98 -17.12 -17.73
CA ILE A 248 -7.09 -17.81 -18.38
C ILE A 248 -6.66 -18.34 -19.76
N TYR A 249 -5.78 -17.62 -20.44
CA TYR A 249 -5.16 -17.98 -21.70
C TYR A 249 -3.71 -18.48 -21.50
#